data_6f0dd09caa6bfa7fa5b1db0bb5372142
#
_entry.id   6f0dd09caa6bfa7fa5b1db0bb5372142
#
_cell.length_a   1.000
_cell.length_b   1.000
_cell.length_c   1.000
_cell.angle_alpha   90.00
_cell.angle_beta   90.00
_cell.angle_gamma   90.00
#
_symmetry.space_group_name_H-M   'P 1'
#
loop_
_entity.id
_entity.type
_entity.pdbx_description
1 polymer ?
#
loop_
_entity_poly.entity_id
_entity_poly.type
_entity_poly.pdbx_seq_one_letter_code
_entity_poly.pdbx_strand_id
1 'polypeptide(L)'
;DIGLVMAKGVALGVIGTVVILPSLILTFDKWVEKYKHRTVIPRLTKLSYFVSKHSVPIVVVFILILIPFAIAQNKTSVYYTLFDSLPQDLTGIVGTNKLGEDFGMTTSHFILVHDDLTATQVSDLCDELKDVDGITQVVSLDSITGPGFDTELLPDSVMEILQSGGYKLILANSSYKTGTDAINSQLDKMIGLIKNVDPEGVITGEGAMTKDLI
;
A
#
# COMPACT_ATOMS: atom_id res chain seq x y z
N ASP A 1 -2.71 -9.88 7.49
CA ASP A 1 -1.93 -11.10 7.82
C ASP A 1 -0.45 -10.85 8.18
N ILE A 2 0.18 -9.79 7.64
CA ILE A 2 1.58 -9.41 7.97
C ILE A 2 1.72 -9.14 9.48
N GLY A 3 0.80 -8.38 10.07
CA GLY A 3 0.82 -8.08 11.50
C GLY A 3 0.78 -9.33 12.39
N LEU A 4 0.02 -10.33 12.00
CA LEU A 4 -0.09 -11.60 12.75
C LEU A 4 1.19 -12.44 12.65
N VAL A 5 1.85 -12.43 11.49
CA VAL A 5 3.15 -13.09 11.29
C VAL A 5 4.24 -12.40 12.12
N MET A 6 4.28 -11.07 12.11
CA MET A 6 5.21 -10.30 12.94
C MET A 6 4.97 -10.52 14.43
N ALA A 7 3.71 -10.52 14.88
CA ALA A 7 3.36 -10.79 16.28
C ALA A 7 3.83 -12.19 16.73
N LYS A 8 3.64 -13.22 15.89
CA LYS A 8 4.18 -14.57 16.14
C LYS A 8 5.70 -14.58 16.24
N GLY A 9 6.38 -13.87 15.33
CA GLY A 9 7.85 -13.75 15.35
C GLY A 9 8.36 -13.13 16.65
N VAL A 10 7.75 -12.04 17.08
CA VAL A 10 8.09 -11.37 18.37
C VAL A 10 7.82 -12.29 19.56
N ALA A 11 6.65 -12.95 19.61
CA ALA A 11 6.31 -13.86 20.69
C ALA A 11 7.30 -15.04 20.81
N LEU A 12 7.65 -15.65 19.68
CA LEU A 12 8.66 -16.72 19.64
C LEU A 12 10.05 -16.22 20.05
N GLY A 13 10.42 -15.02 19.64
CA GLY A 13 11.67 -14.38 20.05
C GLY A 13 11.74 -14.15 21.55
N VAL A 14 10.67 -13.64 22.16
CA VAL A 14 10.57 -13.43 23.63
C VAL A 14 10.67 -14.77 24.37
N ILE A 15 9.90 -15.79 23.96
CA ILE A 15 9.93 -17.12 24.57
C ILE A 15 11.35 -17.71 24.44
N GLY A 16 11.94 -17.62 23.24
CA GLY A 16 13.31 -18.08 23.00
C GLY A 16 14.34 -17.41 23.93
N THR A 17 14.24 -16.09 24.08
CA THR A 17 15.17 -15.35 24.93
C THR A 17 14.96 -15.64 26.42
N VAL A 18 13.71 -15.72 26.88
CA VAL A 18 13.42 -15.92 28.31
C VAL A 18 13.64 -17.37 28.76
N VAL A 19 13.38 -18.35 27.88
CA VAL A 19 13.44 -19.77 28.23
C VAL A 19 14.75 -20.42 27.74
N ILE A 20 15.06 -20.22 26.46
CA ILE A 20 16.20 -20.92 25.85
C ILE A 20 17.54 -20.34 26.29
N LEU A 21 17.67 -19.02 26.36
CA LEU A 21 18.93 -18.38 26.70
C LEU A 21 19.41 -18.73 28.13
N PRO A 22 18.58 -18.64 29.19
CA PRO A 22 19.00 -19.09 30.53
C PRO A 22 19.33 -20.56 30.57
N SER A 23 18.54 -21.42 29.88
CA SER A 23 18.80 -22.86 29.83
C SER A 23 20.13 -23.18 29.16
N LEU A 24 20.48 -22.48 28.09
CA LEU A 24 21.78 -22.62 27.40
C LEU A 24 22.91 -22.16 28.32
N ILE A 25 22.76 -21.00 28.99
CA ILE A 25 23.78 -20.48 29.92
C ILE A 25 24.05 -21.52 31.02
N LEU A 26 23.01 -22.08 31.64
CA LEU A 26 23.15 -23.10 32.67
C LEU A 26 23.80 -24.40 32.14
N THR A 27 23.46 -24.83 30.95
CA THR A 27 24.01 -26.02 30.31
C THR A 27 25.49 -25.87 29.98
N PHE A 28 25.86 -24.69 29.50
CA PHE A 28 27.23 -24.37 29.08
C PHE A 28 28.06 -23.66 30.16
N ASP A 29 27.56 -23.52 31.37
CA ASP A 29 28.20 -22.80 32.46
C ASP A 29 29.66 -23.17 32.67
N LYS A 30 29.97 -24.48 32.71
CA LYS A 30 31.35 -24.99 32.84
C LYS A 30 32.29 -24.55 31.71
N TRP A 31 31.74 -24.42 30.49
CA TRP A 31 32.50 -23.97 29.31
C TRP A 31 32.70 -22.46 29.36
N VAL A 32 31.67 -21.72 29.74
CA VAL A 32 31.70 -20.26 29.91
C VAL A 32 32.73 -19.91 30.99
N GLU A 33 32.75 -20.62 32.12
CA GLU A 33 33.70 -20.37 33.22
C GLU A 33 35.13 -20.69 32.81
N LYS A 34 35.37 -21.76 32.04
CA LYS A 34 36.70 -22.14 31.54
C LYS A 34 37.31 -21.08 30.62
N TYR A 35 36.48 -20.39 29.80
CA TYR A 35 36.91 -19.36 28.85
C TYR A 35 36.65 -17.96 29.31
N LYS A 36 36.45 -17.75 30.59
CA LYS A 36 36.21 -16.43 31.20
C LYS A 36 37.38 -15.48 30.96
N HIS A 37 37.11 -14.43 30.19
CA HIS A 37 38.07 -13.37 29.92
C HIS A 37 37.86 -12.19 30.88
N ARG A 38 38.90 -11.35 31.01
CA ARG A 38 38.77 -10.07 31.70
C ARG A 38 37.70 -9.22 31.00
N THR A 39 36.72 -8.78 31.78
CA THR A 39 35.63 -7.96 31.26
C THR A 39 36.17 -6.68 30.62
N VAL A 40 35.94 -6.51 29.32
CA VAL A 40 36.31 -5.32 28.54
C VAL A 40 35.38 -4.14 28.91
N ILE A 41 34.15 -4.47 29.32
CA ILE A 41 33.15 -3.44 29.70
C ILE A 41 33.43 -2.95 31.11
N PRO A 42 33.70 -1.64 31.30
CA PRO A 42 33.89 -1.07 32.62
C PRO A 42 32.61 -1.22 33.46
N ARG A 43 32.79 -1.40 34.79
CA ARG A 43 31.63 -1.46 35.69
C ARG A 43 30.87 -0.14 35.65
N LEU A 44 29.67 -0.12 35.12
CA LEU A 44 28.80 1.06 34.99
C LEU A 44 28.07 1.39 36.31
N THR A 45 28.71 1.18 37.44
CA THR A 45 28.13 1.39 38.76
C THR A 45 27.66 2.84 38.99
N LYS A 46 28.40 3.83 38.46
CA LYS A 46 28.00 5.24 38.51
C LYS A 46 26.74 5.52 37.72
N LEU A 47 26.62 4.91 36.51
CA LEU A 47 25.44 5.04 35.64
C LEU A 47 24.24 4.35 36.29
N SER A 48 24.41 3.14 36.81
CA SER A 48 23.34 2.41 37.52
C SER A 48 22.84 3.21 38.74
N TYR A 49 23.73 3.76 39.55
CA TYR A 49 23.35 4.61 40.67
C TYR A 49 22.60 5.87 40.21
N PHE A 50 23.10 6.55 39.17
CA PHE A 50 22.43 7.73 38.60
C PHE A 50 21.02 7.42 38.14
N VAL A 51 20.84 6.33 37.36
CA VAL A 51 19.54 5.90 36.88
C VAL A 51 18.59 5.53 38.01
N SER A 52 19.08 4.75 38.99
CA SER A 52 18.27 4.39 40.16
C SER A 52 17.86 5.62 41.00
N LYS A 53 18.76 6.56 41.22
CA LYS A 53 18.47 7.78 41.97
C LYS A 53 17.51 8.72 41.27
N HIS A 54 17.54 8.75 39.92
CA HIS A 54 16.74 9.66 39.11
C HIS A 54 15.69 8.91 38.25
N SER A 55 15.23 7.75 38.72
CA SER A 55 14.31 6.91 37.96
C SER A 55 13.01 7.64 37.60
N VAL A 56 12.39 8.35 38.53
CA VAL A 56 11.13 9.09 38.28
C VAL A 56 11.32 10.22 37.28
N PRO A 57 12.28 11.16 37.44
CA PRO A 57 12.46 12.19 36.42
C PRO A 57 12.87 11.64 35.05
N ILE A 58 13.62 10.55 34.98
CA ILE A 58 13.95 9.90 33.69
C ILE A 58 12.68 9.39 33.00
N VAL A 59 11.79 8.74 33.72
CA VAL A 59 10.51 8.25 33.17
C VAL A 59 9.63 9.42 32.73
N VAL A 60 9.55 10.49 33.53
CA VAL A 60 8.78 11.69 33.13
C VAL A 60 9.32 12.32 31.84
N VAL A 61 10.64 12.50 31.74
CA VAL A 61 11.28 13.04 30.53
C VAL A 61 11.05 12.12 29.33
N PHE A 62 11.14 10.80 29.53
CA PHE A 62 10.87 9.83 28.48
C PHE A 62 9.43 9.95 27.95
N ILE A 63 8.43 10.03 28.86
CA ILE A 63 7.03 10.21 28.47
C ILE A 63 6.82 11.54 27.75
N LEU A 64 7.43 12.63 28.23
CA LEU A 64 7.34 13.94 27.59
C LEU A 64 7.94 13.95 26.17
N ILE A 65 9.00 13.20 25.95
CA ILE A 65 9.61 13.02 24.63
C ILE A 65 8.73 12.13 23.74
N LEU A 66 8.11 11.11 24.30
CA LEU A 66 7.29 10.15 23.56
C LEU A 66 6.04 10.80 22.94
N ILE A 67 5.44 11.77 23.62
CA ILE A 67 4.24 12.48 23.12
C ILE A 67 4.48 13.16 21.77
N PRO A 68 5.50 14.02 21.55
CA PRO A 68 5.73 14.64 20.25
C PRO A 68 6.10 13.62 19.17
N PHE A 69 6.79 12.53 19.53
CA PHE A 69 7.08 11.46 18.58
C PHE A 69 5.81 10.69 18.16
N ALA A 70 4.88 10.44 19.09
CA ALA A 70 3.59 9.83 18.78
C ALA A 70 2.74 10.73 17.86
N ILE A 71 2.77 12.05 18.10
CA ILE A 71 2.08 13.02 17.22
C ILE A 71 2.72 13.06 15.83
N ALA A 72 4.06 13.03 15.75
CA ALA A 72 4.79 12.99 14.49
C ALA A 72 4.51 11.71 13.72
N GLN A 73 4.44 10.56 14.40
CA GLN A 73 4.09 9.26 13.82
C GLN A 73 2.71 9.31 13.15
N ASN A 74 1.70 9.87 13.83
CA ASN A 74 0.35 9.98 13.26
C ASN A 74 0.24 10.94 12.06
N LYS A 75 1.22 11.85 11.89
CA LYS A 75 1.29 12.75 10.73
C LYS A 75 2.14 12.21 9.59
N THR A 76 2.84 11.11 9.81
CA THR A 76 3.65 10.48 8.77
C THR A 76 2.73 9.65 7.89
N SER A 77 2.61 10.02 6.62
CA SER A 77 1.89 9.22 5.63
C SER A 77 2.62 7.87 5.47
N VAL A 78 1.91 6.78 5.76
CA VAL A 78 2.44 5.41 5.69
C VAL A 78 2.20 4.84 4.28
N TYR A 79 2.46 5.65 3.25
CA TYR A 79 2.30 5.19 1.88
C TYR A 79 3.58 4.48 1.43
N TYR A 80 3.42 3.21 1.08
CA TYR A 80 4.49 2.40 0.54
C TYR A 80 4.39 2.41 -0.99
N THR A 81 5.09 3.33 -1.63
CA THR A 81 5.25 3.33 -3.08
C THR A 81 6.48 2.53 -3.45
N LEU A 82 6.27 1.34 -4.00
CA LEU A 82 7.36 0.44 -4.41
C LEU A 82 8.28 1.13 -5.43
N PHE A 83 7.72 1.90 -6.35
CA PHE A 83 8.44 2.58 -7.42
C PHE A 83 9.40 3.69 -6.95
N ASP A 84 9.07 4.39 -5.86
CA ASP A 84 9.94 5.45 -5.33
C ASP A 84 11.24 4.90 -4.70
N SER A 85 11.25 3.61 -4.33
CA SER A 85 12.42 2.94 -3.76
C SER A 85 13.34 2.33 -4.81
N LEU A 86 12.92 2.27 -6.07
CA LEU A 86 13.68 1.68 -7.16
C LEU A 86 14.62 2.71 -7.83
N PRO A 87 15.76 2.27 -8.42
CA PRO A 87 16.61 3.14 -9.20
C PRO A 87 15.83 3.81 -10.35
N GLN A 88 15.91 5.13 -10.46
CA GLN A 88 15.13 5.92 -11.41
C GLN A 88 15.56 5.78 -12.87
N ASP A 89 16.71 5.15 -13.12
CA ASP A 89 17.27 4.84 -14.43
C ASP A 89 16.75 3.52 -15.04
N LEU A 90 15.94 2.77 -14.30
CA LEU A 90 15.29 1.56 -14.84
C LEU A 90 14.36 1.91 -15.99
N THR A 91 14.48 1.16 -17.10
CA THR A 91 13.71 1.40 -18.32
C THR A 91 12.18 1.47 -18.07
N GLY A 92 11.67 0.62 -17.18
CA GLY A 92 10.27 0.64 -16.80
C GLY A 92 9.87 1.94 -16.08
N ILE A 93 10.70 2.44 -15.17
CA ILE A 93 10.43 3.69 -14.44
C ILE A 93 10.53 4.90 -15.38
N VAL A 94 11.54 4.94 -16.26
CA VAL A 94 11.65 5.97 -17.30
C VAL A 94 10.40 5.97 -18.18
N GLY A 95 9.89 4.79 -18.56
CA GLY A 95 8.66 4.67 -19.35
C GLY A 95 7.43 5.19 -18.60
N THR A 96 7.26 4.80 -17.32
CA THR A 96 6.15 5.26 -16.49
C THR A 96 6.20 6.77 -16.25
N ASN A 97 7.39 7.33 -16.01
CA ASN A 97 7.54 8.78 -15.86
C ASN A 97 7.15 9.52 -17.13
N LYS A 98 7.54 9.03 -18.31
CA LYS A 98 7.14 9.60 -19.60
C LYS A 98 5.62 9.52 -19.83
N LEU A 99 4.98 8.40 -19.47
CA LEU A 99 3.52 8.30 -19.53
C LEU A 99 2.85 9.34 -18.63
N GLY A 100 3.40 9.56 -17.44
CA GLY A 100 2.90 10.59 -16.52
C GLY A 100 3.10 12.01 -17.06
N GLU A 101 4.29 12.34 -17.58
CA GLU A 101 4.66 13.68 -18.05
C GLU A 101 3.98 14.04 -19.37
N ASP A 102 4.02 13.14 -20.36
CA ASP A 102 3.58 13.42 -21.72
C ASP A 102 2.08 13.17 -21.94
N PHE A 103 1.50 12.20 -21.21
CA PHE A 103 0.11 11.76 -21.40
C PHE A 103 -0.78 11.96 -20.17
N GLY A 104 -0.24 12.40 -19.04
CA GLY A 104 -0.99 12.50 -17.78
C GLY A 104 -1.44 11.15 -17.20
N MET A 105 -0.79 10.07 -17.60
CA MET A 105 -1.09 8.70 -17.18
C MET A 105 -0.10 8.25 -16.10
N THR A 106 -0.28 8.74 -14.89
CA THR A 106 0.61 8.37 -13.76
C THR A 106 0.14 7.07 -13.10
N THR A 107 -1.17 6.89 -12.95
CA THR A 107 -1.77 5.69 -12.36
C THR A 107 -2.94 5.21 -13.22
N SER A 108 -2.99 3.92 -13.50
CA SER A 108 -4.09 3.31 -14.25
C SER A 108 -4.99 2.50 -13.33
N HIS A 109 -6.30 2.70 -13.47
CA HIS A 109 -7.34 1.96 -12.78
C HIS A 109 -8.06 1.05 -13.77
N PHE A 110 -8.30 -0.18 -13.38
CA PHE A 110 -9.07 -1.16 -14.11
C PHE A 110 -10.40 -1.33 -13.40
N ILE A 111 -11.49 -1.06 -14.08
CA ILE A 111 -12.84 -1.15 -13.55
C ILE A 111 -13.56 -2.27 -14.27
N LEU A 112 -14.12 -3.18 -13.51
CA LEU A 112 -14.91 -4.30 -14.02
C LEU A 112 -16.36 -4.09 -13.61
N VAL A 113 -17.24 -4.02 -14.58
CA VAL A 113 -18.70 -3.97 -14.41
C VAL A 113 -19.31 -5.15 -15.14
N HIS A 114 -20.50 -5.59 -14.71
CA HIS A 114 -21.18 -6.71 -15.35
C HIS A 114 -21.55 -6.42 -16.79
N ASP A 115 -21.55 -7.43 -17.64
CA ASP A 115 -21.80 -7.32 -19.07
C ASP A 115 -23.28 -7.15 -19.42
N ASP A 116 -24.19 -7.34 -18.45
CA ASP A 116 -25.63 -7.08 -18.59
C ASP A 116 -25.96 -5.57 -18.60
N LEU A 117 -25.02 -4.70 -18.20
CA LEU A 117 -25.17 -3.27 -18.35
C LEU A 117 -25.26 -2.87 -19.82
N THR A 118 -26.22 -2.01 -20.14
CA THR A 118 -26.39 -1.47 -21.49
C THR A 118 -25.22 -0.56 -21.88
N ALA A 119 -24.92 -0.45 -23.15
CA ALA A 119 -23.89 0.44 -23.68
C ALA A 119 -24.09 1.90 -23.24
N THR A 120 -25.35 2.34 -23.10
CA THR A 120 -25.67 3.68 -22.59
C THR A 120 -25.25 3.85 -21.12
N GLN A 121 -25.56 2.87 -20.26
CA GLN A 121 -25.18 2.91 -18.84
C GLN A 121 -23.65 2.93 -18.65
N VAL A 122 -22.93 2.15 -19.45
CA VAL A 122 -21.46 2.14 -19.42
C VAL A 122 -20.90 3.46 -19.95
N SER A 123 -21.49 4.02 -21.01
CA SER A 123 -21.07 5.33 -21.55
C SER A 123 -21.31 6.46 -20.54
N ASP A 124 -22.49 6.51 -19.91
CA ASP A 124 -22.83 7.49 -18.89
C ASP A 124 -21.85 7.38 -17.69
N LEU A 125 -21.57 6.15 -17.22
CA LEU A 125 -20.58 5.93 -16.18
C LEU A 125 -19.18 6.41 -16.60
N CYS A 126 -18.76 6.17 -17.84
CA CYS A 126 -17.48 6.66 -18.35
C CYS A 126 -17.42 8.20 -18.36
N ASP A 127 -18.52 8.87 -18.68
CA ASP A 127 -18.57 10.32 -18.66
C ASP A 127 -18.54 10.87 -17.23
N GLU A 128 -19.27 10.26 -16.29
CA GLU A 128 -19.17 10.60 -14.87
C GLU A 128 -17.75 10.37 -14.29
N LEU A 129 -17.09 9.29 -14.71
CA LEU A 129 -15.71 9.00 -14.28
C LEU A 129 -14.70 10.02 -14.84
N LYS A 130 -14.91 10.54 -16.07
CA LYS A 130 -14.07 11.62 -16.65
C LYS A 130 -14.14 12.91 -15.85
N ASP A 131 -15.30 13.19 -15.24
CA ASP A 131 -15.51 14.40 -14.44
C ASP A 131 -14.87 14.30 -13.03
N VAL A 132 -14.34 13.13 -12.64
CA VAL A 132 -13.62 12.97 -11.38
C VAL A 132 -12.26 13.65 -11.47
N ASP A 133 -11.99 14.50 -10.49
CA ASP A 133 -10.74 15.27 -10.43
C ASP A 133 -9.49 14.40 -10.51
N GLY A 134 -8.57 14.77 -11.39
CA GLY A 134 -7.33 14.05 -11.67
C GLY A 134 -7.46 12.90 -12.67
N ILE A 135 -8.66 12.52 -13.11
CA ILE A 135 -8.83 11.58 -14.23
C ILE A 135 -8.52 12.30 -15.54
N THR A 136 -7.63 11.71 -16.32
CA THR A 136 -7.19 12.28 -17.60
C THR A 136 -7.82 11.58 -18.80
N GLN A 137 -8.14 10.30 -18.67
CA GLN A 137 -8.70 9.51 -19.74
C GLN A 137 -9.53 8.37 -19.17
N VAL A 138 -10.68 8.10 -19.79
CA VAL A 138 -11.49 6.90 -19.54
C VAL A 138 -11.77 6.23 -20.88
N VAL A 139 -11.52 4.94 -20.96
CA VAL A 139 -11.66 4.13 -22.18
C VAL A 139 -12.42 2.85 -21.84
N SER A 140 -13.47 2.58 -22.58
CA SER A 140 -14.21 1.31 -22.58
C SER A 140 -14.58 0.93 -24.00
N LEU A 141 -15.02 -0.30 -24.20
CA LEU A 141 -15.54 -0.72 -25.50
C LEU A 141 -16.67 0.21 -25.98
N ASP A 142 -17.66 0.40 -25.11
CA ASP A 142 -18.84 1.21 -25.39
C ASP A 142 -18.52 2.70 -25.62
N SER A 143 -17.44 3.22 -24.98
CA SER A 143 -16.99 4.61 -25.18
C SER A 143 -16.24 4.82 -26.50
N ILE A 144 -15.60 3.79 -27.03
CA ILE A 144 -14.91 3.83 -28.34
C ILE A 144 -15.89 3.69 -29.48
N THR A 145 -16.82 2.77 -29.34
CA THR A 145 -17.76 2.42 -30.42
C THR A 145 -18.97 3.34 -30.45
N GLY A 146 -19.37 3.89 -29.32
CA GLY A 146 -20.56 4.71 -29.17
C GLY A 146 -21.87 3.91 -29.24
N PRO A 147 -22.99 4.51 -28.83
CA PRO A 147 -24.29 3.87 -28.87
C PRO A 147 -24.73 3.61 -30.32
N GLY A 148 -24.94 2.34 -30.64
CA GLY A 148 -25.43 1.91 -31.96
C GLY A 148 -24.34 1.43 -32.92
N PHE A 149 -23.11 1.33 -32.50
CA PHE A 149 -22.05 0.67 -33.26
C PHE A 149 -22.23 -0.86 -33.21
N ASP A 150 -22.18 -1.49 -34.37
CA ASP A 150 -22.25 -2.96 -34.46
C ASP A 150 -20.90 -3.55 -34.01
N THR A 151 -20.89 -4.15 -32.82
CA THR A 151 -19.70 -4.78 -32.25
C THR A 151 -19.19 -5.97 -33.05
N GLU A 152 -20.01 -6.55 -33.94
CA GLU A 152 -19.59 -7.61 -34.89
C GLU A 152 -18.49 -7.15 -35.87
N LEU A 153 -18.29 -5.83 -36.02
CA LEU A 153 -17.23 -5.26 -36.86
C LEU A 153 -15.85 -5.21 -36.18
N LEU A 154 -15.78 -5.47 -34.86
CA LEU A 154 -14.53 -5.49 -34.15
C LEU A 154 -13.86 -6.86 -34.19
N PRO A 155 -12.53 -6.93 -34.27
CA PRO A 155 -11.82 -8.20 -34.15
C PRO A 155 -12.12 -8.89 -32.81
N ASP A 156 -12.34 -10.21 -32.83
CA ASP A 156 -12.61 -11.02 -31.64
C ASP A 156 -11.57 -10.80 -30.55
N SER A 157 -10.31 -10.59 -30.91
CA SER A 157 -9.21 -10.32 -29.98
C SER A 157 -9.37 -9.01 -29.18
N VAL A 158 -10.05 -8.01 -29.74
CA VAL A 158 -10.35 -6.75 -29.03
C VAL A 158 -11.54 -6.95 -28.11
N MET A 159 -12.54 -7.70 -28.57
CA MET A 159 -13.71 -8.04 -27.78
C MET A 159 -13.31 -8.84 -26.51
N GLU A 160 -12.51 -9.89 -26.69
CA GLU A 160 -12.03 -10.71 -25.55
C GLU A 160 -11.26 -9.94 -24.48
N ILE A 161 -10.52 -8.89 -24.88
CA ILE A 161 -9.77 -8.04 -23.94
C ILE A 161 -10.70 -7.11 -23.15
N LEU A 162 -11.71 -6.54 -23.80
CA LEU A 162 -12.57 -5.51 -23.23
C LEU A 162 -13.87 -6.06 -22.63
N GLN A 163 -14.25 -7.29 -23.01
CA GLN A 163 -15.43 -7.97 -22.49
C GLN A 163 -15.16 -9.47 -22.39
N SER A 164 -15.08 -10.00 -21.18
CA SER A 164 -14.84 -11.44 -20.95
C SER A 164 -15.34 -11.86 -19.58
N GLY A 165 -15.71 -13.14 -19.45
CA GLY A 165 -16.08 -13.74 -18.16
C GLY A 165 -17.29 -13.12 -17.49
N GLY A 166 -18.21 -12.52 -18.23
CA GLY A 166 -19.40 -11.84 -17.70
C GLY A 166 -19.14 -10.40 -17.26
N TYR A 167 -17.98 -9.82 -17.64
CA TYR A 167 -17.61 -8.45 -17.29
C TYR A 167 -17.18 -7.63 -18.50
N LYS A 168 -17.44 -6.32 -18.41
CA LYS A 168 -16.89 -5.29 -19.28
C LYS A 168 -15.76 -4.56 -18.55
N LEU A 169 -14.66 -4.31 -19.24
CA LEU A 169 -13.50 -3.60 -18.73
C LEU A 169 -13.55 -2.12 -19.11
N ILE A 170 -13.41 -1.26 -18.09
CA ILE A 170 -13.20 0.18 -18.26
C ILE A 170 -11.81 0.51 -17.74
N LEU A 171 -11.02 1.22 -18.53
CA LEU A 171 -9.71 1.74 -18.17
C LEU A 171 -9.84 3.22 -17.83
N ALA A 172 -9.42 3.62 -16.63
CA ALA A 172 -9.38 5.02 -16.23
C ALA A 172 -7.94 5.39 -15.83
N ASN A 173 -7.39 6.40 -16.48
CA ASN A 173 -6.05 6.89 -16.19
C ASN A 173 -6.13 8.16 -15.33
N SER A 174 -5.27 8.22 -14.32
CA SER A 174 -5.15 9.32 -13.38
C SER A 174 -3.79 10.00 -13.46
N SER A 175 -3.78 11.31 -13.31
CA SER A 175 -2.55 12.11 -13.12
C SER A 175 -2.00 12.03 -11.71
N TYR A 176 -2.76 11.49 -10.75
CA TYR A 176 -2.33 11.36 -9.38
C TYR A 176 -1.41 10.16 -9.18
N LYS A 177 -0.40 10.33 -8.32
CA LYS A 177 0.50 9.24 -7.91
C LYS A 177 -0.18 8.33 -6.90
N THR A 178 0.12 7.04 -6.97
CA THR A 178 -0.24 6.05 -5.96
C THR A 178 0.31 6.45 -4.59
N GLY A 179 -0.37 6.05 -3.52
CA GLY A 179 0.07 6.35 -2.17
C GLY A 179 -0.05 7.82 -1.77
N THR A 180 -1.06 8.53 -2.25
CA THR A 180 -1.38 9.90 -1.85
C THR A 180 -2.84 10.04 -1.40
N ASP A 181 -3.14 11.04 -0.57
CA ASP A 181 -4.52 11.33 -0.16
C ASP A 181 -5.40 11.71 -1.36
N ALA A 182 -4.80 12.32 -2.39
CA ALA A 182 -5.50 12.70 -3.62
C ALA A 182 -6.05 11.48 -4.35
N ILE A 183 -5.22 10.44 -4.59
CA ILE A 183 -5.68 9.23 -5.26
C ILE A 183 -6.68 8.44 -4.42
N ASN A 184 -6.53 8.44 -3.09
CA ASN A 184 -7.47 7.77 -2.20
C ASN A 184 -8.84 8.42 -2.25
N SER A 185 -8.90 9.76 -2.22
CA SER A 185 -10.14 10.53 -2.36
C SER A 185 -10.78 10.36 -3.75
N GLN A 186 -9.95 10.28 -4.78
CA GLN A 186 -10.39 9.98 -6.15
C GLN A 186 -11.02 8.60 -6.23
N LEU A 187 -10.35 7.57 -5.70
CA LEU A 187 -10.85 6.20 -5.65
C LEU A 187 -12.18 6.08 -4.91
N ASP A 188 -12.35 6.80 -3.77
CA ASP A 188 -13.63 6.80 -3.04
C ASP A 188 -14.78 7.33 -3.90
N LYS A 189 -14.55 8.40 -4.64
CA LYS A 189 -15.54 8.95 -5.57
C LYS A 189 -15.85 7.96 -6.70
N MET A 190 -14.80 7.38 -7.32
CA MET A 190 -14.97 6.41 -8.39
C MET A 190 -15.74 5.16 -7.92
N ILE A 191 -15.39 4.62 -6.74
CA ILE A 191 -16.12 3.49 -6.14
C ILE A 191 -17.58 3.84 -5.94
N GLY A 192 -17.88 5.05 -5.46
CA GLY A 192 -19.25 5.52 -5.30
C GLY A 192 -20.04 5.53 -6.62
N LEU A 193 -19.44 6.07 -7.70
CA LEU A 193 -20.04 6.10 -9.03
C LEU A 193 -20.28 4.69 -9.59
N ILE A 194 -19.28 3.82 -9.48
CA ILE A 194 -19.38 2.43 -9.93
C ILE A 194 -20.52 1.71 -9.20
N LYS A 195 -20.56 1.81 -7.87
CA LYS A 195 -21.58 1.13 -7.05
C LYS A 195 -23.00 1.64 -7.27
N ASN A 196 -23.18 2.86 -7.74
CA ASN A 196 -24.49 3.39 -8.12
C ASN A 196 -25.05 2.71 -9.37
N VAL A 197 -24.18 2.33 -10.31
CA VAL A 197 -24.56 1.69 -11.58
C VAL A 197 -24.53 0.18 -11.48
N ASP A 198 -23.49 -0.36 -10.85
CA ASP A 198 -23.28 -1.78 -10.61
C ASP A 198 -22.86 -2.03 -9.14
N PRO A 199 -23.76 -2.50 -8.28
CA PRO A 199 -23.43 -2.79 -6.87
C PRO A 199 -22.31 -3.81 -6.69
N GLU A 200 -22.09 -4.71 -7.64
CA GLU A 200 -21.02 -5.71 -7.62
C GLU A 200 -19.79 -5.28 -8.42
N GLY A 201 -19.86 -4.20 -9.17
CA GLY A 201 -18.75 -3.65 -9.93
C GLY A 201 -17.52 -3.40 -9.04
N VAL A 202 -16.33 -3.64 -9.54
CA VAL A 202 -15.07 -3.54 -8.79
C VAL A 202 -14.06 -2.65 -9.50
N ILE A 203 -13.23 -2.00 -8.73
CA ILE A 203 -12.07 -1.25 -9.22
C ILE A 203 -10.79 -1.89 -8.70
N THR A 204 -9.79 -2.03 -9.55
CA THR A 204 -8.49 -2.60 -9.22
C THR A 204 -7.37 -1.81 -9.91
N GLY A 205 -6.14 -2.16 -9.62
CA GLY A 205 -4.95 -1.47 -10.08
C GLY A 205 -4.06 -1.08 -8.91
N GLU A 206 -2.89 -0.55 -9.19
CA GLU A 206 -1.90 -0.24 -8.16
C GLU A 206 -2.45 0.72 -7.09
N GLY A 207 -3.17 1.76 -7.49
CA GLY A 207 -3.77 2.71 -6.57
C GLY A 207 -4.80 2.09 -5.63
N ALA A 208 -5.71 1.27 -6.15
CA ALA A 208 -6.73 0.56 -5.37
C ALA A 208 -6.09 -0.44 -4.40
N MET A 209 -5.14 -1.26 -4.89
CA MET A 209 -4.42 -2.22 -4.05
C MET A 209 -3.62 -1.53 -2.94
N THR A 210 -2.98 -0.40 -3.22
CA THR A 210 -2.24 0.37 -2.22
C THR A 210 -3.18 0.92 -1.15
N LYS A 211 -4.35 1.41 -1.55
CA LYS A 211 -5.38 1.89 -0.62
C LYS A 211 -5.90 0.79 0.30
N ASP A 212 -6.11 -0.42 -0.22
CA ASP A 212 -6.63 -1.56 0.55
C ASP A 212 -5.59 -2.12 1.56
N LEU A 213 -4.31 -1.80 1.39
CA LEU A 213 -3.23 -2.24 2.27
C LEU A 213 -2.99 -1.31 3.47
N ILE A 214 -3.58 -0.13 3.48
CA ILE A 214 -3.43 0.91 4.52
C ILE A 214 -4.60 0.89 5.47
#